data_275fe5eb14ddac7f0a9b2d106ee810f3
#
_entry.id   275fe5eb14ddac7f0a9b2d106ee810f3
#
_cell.length_a   1.000
_cell.length_b   1.000
_cell.length_c   1.000
_cell.angle_alpha   90.00
_cell.angle_beta   90.00
_cell.angle_gamma   90.00
#
_symmetry.space_group_name_H-M   'P 1'
#
loop_
_entity.id
_entity.type
_entity.pdbx_description
1 polymer ?
#
loop_
_entity_poly.entity_id
_entity_poly.type
_entity_poly.pdbx_seq_one_letter_code
_entity_poly.pdbx_strand_id
1 'polypeptide(L)'
;IVLGVKKEDRPQLEQILLDLQAEGRITLSKRGKYSKSEIKKTVGVFTAHQRGFGFVTVEGEPDDIFIPAEYVNGAMHMDTVEITISPVTTGRRKEGKVVSVIERGMKQVVCTYEASDNFGFAVPDNTRFGTDIFIPKERSKGAMSGHKVVVEITSYGKKGKSRRARLLK
;
A
#
# COMPACT_ATOMS: atom_id res chain seq x y z
N ILE A 1 2.03 34.99 -9.93
CA ILE A 1 3.20 35.29 -9.10
C ILE A 1 4.41 35.26 -10.03
N VAL A 2 5.04 36.43 -10.26
CA VAL A 2 6.29 36.52 -11.00
C VAL A 2 7.39 36.20 -10.00
N LEU A 3 7.96 35.01 -10.11
CA LEU A 3 9.14 34.64 -9.33
C LEU A 3 10.30 35.45 -9.92
N GLY A 4 10.87 36.40 -9.15
CA GLY A 4 12.01 37.20 -9.53
C GLY A 4 13.31 36.40 -9.65
N VAL A 5 13.31 35.34 -10.48
CA VAL A 5 14.43 34.41 -10.65
C VAL A 5 15.42 35.01 -11.65
N LYS A 6 16.72 35.11 -11.28
CA LYS A 6 17.79 35.53 -12.14
C LYS A 6 17.94 34.57 -13.33
N LYS A 7 18.44 35.09 -14.47
CA LYS A 7 18.64 34.28 -15.69
C LYS A 7 19.52 33.05 -15.47
N GLU A 8 20.45 33.13 -14.56
CA GLU A 8 21.44 32.10 -14.20
C GLU A 8 20.78 30.91 -13.45
N ASP A 9 19.70 31.18 -12.69
CA ASP A 9 19.01 30.17 -11.86
C ASP A 9 17.85 29.47 -12.60
N ARG A 10 17.55 29.89 -13.83
CA ARG A 10 16.42 29.33 -14.61
C ARG A 10 16.53 27.83 -14.87
N PRO A 11 17.69 27.26 -15.29
CA PRO A 11 17.80 25.83 -15.53
C PRO A 11 17.56 25.02 -14.27
N GLN A 12 18.04 25.51 -13.12
CA GLN A 12 17.83 24.84 -11.84
C GLN A 12 16.36 24.91 -11.39
N LEU A 13 15.70 26.03 -11.62
CA LEU A 13 14.26 26.16 -11.36
C LEU A 13 13.43 25.23 -12.25
N GLU A 14 13.75 25.12 -13.53
CA GLU A 14 13.07 24.22 -14.46
C GLU A 14 13.22 22.77 -14.03
N GLN A 15 14.40 22.34 -13.58
CA GLN A 15 14.61 20.99 -13.05
C GLN A 15 13.75 20.74 -11.81
N ILE A 16 13.75 21.67 -10.85
CA ILE A 16 12.91 21.56 -9.63
C ILE A 16 11.41 21.49 -9.99
N LEU A 17 10.95 22.26 -10.96
CA LEU A 17 9.56 22.25 -11.40
C LEU A 17 9.20 20.93 -12.08
N LEU A 18 10.10 20.35 -12.87
CA LEU A 18 9.92 19.03 -13.49
C LEU A 18 9.86 17.95 -12.43
N ASP A 19 10.73 17.97 -11.43
CA ASP A 19 10.75 17.01 -10.31
C ASP A 19 9.45 17.12 -9.49
N LEU A 20 9.00 18.33 -9.16
CA LEU A 20 7.75 18.57 -8.47
C LEU A 20 6.52 18.16 -9.29
N GLN A 21 6.58 18.27 -10.61
CA GLN A 21 5.54 17.79 -11.51
C GLN A 21 5.54 16.26 -11.60
N ALA A 22 6.70 15.63 -11.67
CA ALA A 22 6.85 14.18 -11.63
C ALA A 22 6.36 13.59 -10.29
N GLU A 23 6.59 14.31 -9.18
CA GLU A 23 6.03 13.97 -7.86
C GLU A 23 4.51 14.24 -7.74
N GLY A 24 3.89 14.84 -8.74
CA GLY A 24 2.47 15.21 -8.73
C GLY A 24 2.12 16.35 -7.76
N ARG A 25 3.10 17.13 -7.29
CA ARG A 25 2.90 18.24 -6.35
C ARG A 25 2.43 19.52 -7.03
N ILE A 26 2.76 19.67 -8.30
CA ILE A 26 2.32 20.78 -9.14
C ILE A 26 1.81 20.26 -10.48
N THR A 27 0.90 21.02 -11.10
CA THR A 27 0.39 20.78 -12.44
C THR A 27 0.72 21.94 -13.34
N LEU A 28 1.07 21.66 -14.60
CA LEU A 28 1.27 22.65 -15.64
C LEU A 28 0.00 22.73 -16.49
N SER A 29 -0.64 23.88 -16.52
CA SER A 29 -1.81 24.13 -17.37
C SER A 29 -1.41 24.24 -18.84
N LYS A 30 -2.36 24.03 -19.77
CA LYS A 30 -2.17 24.24 -21.23
C LYS A 30 -1.67 25.65 -21.56
N ARG A 31 -1.84 26.61 -20.65
CA ARG A 31 -1.39 28.01 -20.79
C ARG A 31 -0.02 28.28 -20.17
N GLY A 32 0.76 27.22 -19.81
CA GLY A 32 2.09 27.34 -19.24
C GLY A 32 2.13 27.87 -17.79
N LYS A 33 1.01 27.79 -17.05
CA LYS A 33 0.98 28.22 -15.64
C LYS A 33 1.08 27.00 -14.72
N TYR A 34 2.02 27.07 -13.78
CA TYR A 34 2.10 26.10 -12.69
C TYR A 34 1.09 26.42 -11.59
N SER A 35 0.38 25.43 -11.12
CA SER A 35 -0.49 25.51 -9.97
C SER A 35 -0.17 24.36 -9.01
N LYS A 36 -0.40 24.59 -7.71
CA LYS A 36 -0.32 23.51 -6.72
C LYS A 36 -1.34 22.44 -7.11
N SER A 37 -0.90 21.21 -7.23
CA SER A 37 -1.83 20.10 -7.44
C SER A 37 -2.70 19.94 -6.19
N GLU A 38 -4.00 20.02 -6.34
CA GLU A 38 -4.90 19.55 -5.29
C GLU A 38 -4.83 18.03 -5.31
N ILE A 39 -4.05 17.47 -4.39
CA ILE A 39 -3.97 16.03 -4.19
C ILE A 39 -5.34 15.60 -3.66
N LYS A 40 -6.20 15.11 -4.55
CA LYS A 40 -7.50 14.57 -4.16
C LYS A 40 -7.27 13.32 -3.32
N LYS A 41 -7.59 13.41 -2.05
CA LYS A 41 -7.64 12.26 -1.15
C LYS A 41 -9.01 11.60 -1.29
N THR A 42 -9.02 10.29 -1.31
CA THR A 42 -10.24 9.50 -1.33
C THR A 42 -10.08 8.23 -0.49
N VAL A 43 -11.17 7.61 -0.12
CA VAL A 43 -11.20 6.39 0.69
C VAL A 43 -11.80 5.27 -0.15
N GLY A 44 -11.23 4.07 -0.02
CA GLY A 44 -11.74 2.90 -0.72
C GLY A 44 -11.20 1.61 -0.12
N VAL A 45 -11.65 0.49 -0.67
CA VAL A 45 -11.26 -0.85 -0.24
C VAL A 45 -10.10 -1.35 -1.10
N PHE A 46 -9.01 -1.73 -0.45
CA PHE A 46 -7.80 -2.22 -1.11
C PHE A 46 -7.88 -3.72 -1.40
N THR A 47 -7.77 -4.08 -2.66
CA THR A 47 -7.64 -5.46 -3.12
C THR A 47 -6.20 -5.74 -3.51
N ALA A 48 -5.52 -6.56 -2.70
CA ALA A 48 -4.13 -6.93 -2.96
C ALA A 48 -4.02 -7.95 -4.09
N HIS A 49 -2.93 -7.86 -4.83
CA HIS A 49 -2.51 -8.86 -5.81
C HIS A 49 -1.26 -9.60 -5.31
N GLN A 50 -1.12 -10.90 -5.63
CA GLN A 50 0.02 -11.74 -5.19
C GLN A 50 1.40 -11.21 -5.61
N ARG A 51 1.48 -10.39 -6.66
CA ARG A 51 2.72 -9.73 -7.12
C ARG A 51 3.07 -8.47 -6.32
N GLY A 52 2.34 -8.16 -5.23
CA GLY A 52 2.63 -7.04 -4.32
C GLY A 52 1.95 -5.71 -4.66
N PHE A 53 1.44 -5.51 -5.87
CA PHE A 53 0.59 -4.37 -6.21
C PHE A 53 -0.87 -4.62 -5.81
N GLY A 54 -1.73 -3.63 -5.97
CA GLY A 54 -3.17 -3.80 -5.73
C GLY A 54 -4.03 -2.77 -6.43
N PHE A 55 -5.31 -2.82 -6.11
CA PHE A 55 -6.33 -1.93 -6.63
C PHE A 55 -7.16 -1.39 -5.48
N VAL A 56 -7.62 -0.16 -5.59
CA VAL A 56 -8.56 0.42 -4.64
C VAL A 56 -9.87 0.70 -5.36
N THR A 57 -10.92 0.04 -4.89
CA THR A 57 -12.28 0.30 -5.30
C THR A 57 -12.82 1.46 -4.48
N VAL A 58 -13.19 2.54 -5.14
CA VAL A 58 -13.76 3.75 -4.53
C VAL A 58 -15.23 3.86 -4.88
N GLU A 59 -16.07 4.09 -3.89
CA GLU A 59 -17.51 4.27 -4.11
C GLU A 59 -17.79 5.46 -5.02
N GLY A 60 -18.57 5.23 -6.08
CA GLY A 60 -18.91 6.24 -7.08
C GLY A 60 -17.89 6.45 -8.20
N GLU A 61 -16.74 5.77 -8.17
CA GLU A 61 -15.79 5.76 -9.29
C GLU A 61 -16.03 4.51 -10.16
N PRO A 62 -16.08 4.65 -11.50
CA PRO A 62 -16.36 3.52 -12.39
C PRO A 62 -15.21 2.51 -12.50
N ASP A 63 -13.98 2.96 -12.27
CA ASP A 63 -12.77 2.17 -12.42
C ASP A 63 -11.98 2.12 -11.12
N ASP A 64 -11.41 0.95 -10.84
CA ASP A 64 -10.48 0.76 -9.72
C ASP A 64 -9.18 1.55 -9.95
N ILE A 65 -8.64 2.08 -8.85
CA ILE A 65 -7.40 2.84 -8.86
C ILE A 65 -6.23 1.88 -8.64
N PHE A 66 -5.29 1.86 -9.56
CA PHE A 66 -4.10 1.01 -9.47
C PHE A 66 -3.12 1.56 -8.41
N ILE A 67 -2.63 0.68 -7.54
CA ILE A 67 -1.62 1.00 -6.52
C ILE A 67 -0.37 0.18 -6.80
N PRO A 68 0.73 0.78 -7.27
CA PRO A 68 2.01 0.11 -7.43
C PRO A 68 2.53 -0.47 -6.11
N ALA A 69 3.32 -1.55 -6.19
CA ALA A 69 3.81 -2.29 -5.02
C ALA A 69 4.57 -1.40 -4.01
N GLU A 70 5.33 -0.43 -4.50
CA GLU A 70 6.08 0.55 -3.70
C GLU A 70 5.19 1.53 -2.91
N TYR A 71 3.93 1.71 -3.34
CA TYR A 71 2.97 2.65 -2.75
C TYR A 71 1.84 1.99 -1.96
N VAL A 72 1.90 0.70 -1.74
CA VAL A 72 0.91 -0.06 -0.94
C VAL A 72 0.96 0.31 0.55
N ASN A 73 2.09 0.82 1.04
CA ASN A 73 2.28 1.35 2.40
C ASN A 73 1.70 0.47 3.52
N GLY A 74 1.89 -0.84 3.42
CA GLY A 74 1.45 -1.79 4.44
C GLY A 74 -0.05 -2.11 4.46
N ALA A 75 -0.80 -1.67 3.46
CA ALA A 75 -2.16 -2.11 3.24
C ALA A 75 -2.22 -3.60 2.93
N MET A 76 -3.25 -4.26 3.41
CA MET A 76 -3.54 -5.67 3.19
C MET A 76 -4.85 -5.84 2.44
N HIS A 77 -5.06 -7.03 1.91
CA HIS A 77 -6.30 -7.37 1.21
C HIS A 77 -7.52 -7.06 2.09
N MET A 78 -8.53 -6.39 1.50
CA MET A 78 -9.77 -5.92 2.14
C MET A 78 -9.62 -4.80 3.17
N ASP A 79 -8.43 -4.18 3.32
CA ASP A 79 -8.30 -2.99 4.16
C ASP A 79 -9.03 -1.79 3.56
N THR A 80 -9.68 -1.01 4.43
CA THR A 80 -10.16 0.33 4.04
C THR A 80 -9.00 1.31 4.16
N VAL A 81 -8.68 1.96 3.05
CA VAL A 81 -7.49 2.83 2.94
C VAL A 81 -7.83 4.23 2.47
N GLU A 82 -7.10 5.22 2.98
CA GLU A 82 -7.04 6.54 2.38
C GLU A 82 -5.94 6.54 1.32
N ILE A 83 -6.27 6.98 0.13
CA ILE A 83 -5.34 7.09 -0.99
C ILE A 83 -5.27 8.50 -1.53
N THR A 84 -4.17 8.83 -2.17
CA THR A 84 -4.05 9.98 -3.07
C THR A 84 -4.01 9.48 -4.49
N ILE A 85 -4.73 10.17 -5.39
CA ILE A 85 -4.74 9.85 -6.81
C ILE A 85 -3.69 10.73 -7.49
N SER A 86 -2.80 10.12 -8.27
CA SER A 86 -1.83 10.85 -9.08
C SER A 86 -2.54 11.62 -10.19
N PRO A 87 -2.23 12.91 -10.38
CA PRO A 87 -2.76 13.67 -11.51
C PRO A 87 -2.13 13.25 -12.84
N VAL A 88 -1.00 12.55 -12.80
CA VAL A 88 -0.30 12.01 -13.98
C VAL A 88 -0.70 10.55 -14.14
N THR A 89 -1.51 10.28 -15.14
CA THR A 89 -1.84 8.90 -15.54
C THR A 89 -0.86 8.44 -16.61
N THR A 90 -0.03 7.46 -16.29
CA THR A 90 0.77 6.75 -17.30
C THR A 90 -0.15 5.75 -18.02
N GLY A 91 -0.94 6.23 -19.00
CA GLY A 91 -1.88 5.40 -19.74
C GLY A 91 -3.36 5.66 -19.39
N ARG A 92 -4.20 4.63 -19.61
CA ARG A 92 -5.67 4.73 -19.41
C ARG A 92 -6.13 4.56 -17.95
N ARG A 93 -5.25 4.13 -17.04
CA ARG A 93 -5.63 3.79 -15.65
C ARG A 93 -5.17 4.89 -14.70
N LYS A 94 -6.05 5.22 -13.75
CA LYS A 94 -5.70 6.09 -12.63
C LYS A 94 -4.74 5.36 -11.70
N GLU A 95 -3.66 6.01 -11.30
CA GLU A 95 -2.71 5.49 -10.32
C GLU A 95 -2.84 6.26 -9.00
N GLY A 96 -2.60 5.57 -7.89
CA GLY A 96 -2.67 6.16 -6.56
C GLY A 96 -1.59 5.66 -5.62
N LYS A 97 -1.53 6.30 -4.45
CA LYS A 97 -0.67 5.91 -3.34
C LYS A 97 -1.51 5.75 -2.08
N VAL A 98 -1.29 4.69 -1.33
CA VAL A 98 -1.89 4.56 0.01
C VAL A 98 -1.23 5.53 0.97
N VAL A 99 -2.02 6.40 1.56
CA VAL A 99 -1.57 7.36 2.59
C VAL A 99 -1.61 6.71 3.96
N SER A 100 -2.75 6.09 4.28
CA SER A 100 -2.96 5.41 5.56
C SER A 100 -3.99 4.29 5.43
N VAL A 101 -3.89 3.34 6.33
CA VAL A 101 -4.92 2.31 6.53
C VAL A 101 -5.87 2.84 7.61
N ILE A 102 -7.13 3.02 7.25
CA ILE A 102 -8.18 3.53 8.14
C ILE A 102 -8.72 2.38 9.00
N GLU A 103 -9.04 1.26 8.34
CA GLU A 103 -9.59 0.10 9.00
C GLU A 103 -9.00 -1.19 8.40
N ARG A 104 -8.72 -2.17 9.26
CA ARG A 104 -8.27 -3.49 8.84
C ARG A 104 -9.45 -4.35 8.45
N GLY A 105 -9.49 -4.77 7.19
CA GLY A 105 -10.57 -5.60 6.68
C GLY A 105 -10.54 -7.02 7.24
N MET A 106 -9.37 -7.57 7.52
CA MET A 106 -9.22 -8.93 8.03
C MET A 106 -8.28 -8.95 9.24
N LYS A 107 -8.82 -9.39 10.36
CA LYS A 107 -8.07 -9.58 11.62
C LYS A 107 -7.64 -11.04 11.80
N GLN A 108 -8.37 -11.97 11.17
CA GLN A 108 -8.14 -13.41 11.27
C GLN A 108 -7.91 -13.98 9.87
N VAL A 109 -6.99 -14.93 9.77
CA VAL A 109 -6.59 -15.54 8.51
C VAL A 109 -6.46 -17.04 8.69
N VAL A 110 -6.98 -17.81 7.72
CA VAL A 110 -6.76 -19.26 7.63
C VAL A 110 -5.41 -19.49 6.96
N CYS A 111 -4.59 -20.30 7.60
CA CYS A 111 -3.22 -20.57 7.19
C CYS A 111 -2.88 -22.05 7.33
N THR A 112 -1.84 -22.48 6.65
CA THR A 112 -1.11 -23.70 6.94
C THR A 112 0.06 -23.35 7.85
N TYR A 113 0.20 -24.07 8.98
CA TYR A 113 1.29 -23.82 9.92
C TYR A 113 2.54 -24.60 9.52
N GLU A 114 3.67 -23.95 9.54
CA GLU A 114 5.00 -24.52 9.34
C GLU A 114 5.83 -24.28 10.60
N ALA A 115 6.13 -25.38 11.32
CA ALA A 115 6.91 -25.33 12.55
C ALA A 115 8.41 -25.26 12.27
N SER A 116 9.12 -24.51 13.09
CA SER A 116 10.58 -24.52 13.24
C SER A 116 10.92 -24.70 14.73
N ASP A 117 12.22 -24.85 15.06
CA ASP A 117 12.64 -25.20 16.43
C ASP A 117 12.16 -24.21 17.50
N ASN A 118 12.26 -22.91 17.22
CA ASN A 118 11.97 -21.83 18.18
C ASN A 118 10.86 -20.87 17.74
N PHE A 119 10.25 -21.09 16.58
CA PHE A 119 9.19 -20.27 16.01
C PHE A 119 8.43 -21.06 14.96
N GLY A 120 7.46 -20.47 14.31
CA GLY A 120 6.81 -21.01 13.13
C GLY A 120 6.34 -19.91 12.20
N PHE A 121 5.88 -20.33 11.04
CA PHE A 121 5.23 -19.48 10.08
C PHE A 121 3.80 -19.96 9.83
N ALA A 122 2.89 -19.03 9.72
CA ALA A 122 1.56 -19.30 9.20
C ALA A 122 1.52 -18.80 7.76
N VAL A 123 1.44 -19.76 6.83
CA VAL A 123 1.37 -19.52 5.39
C VAL A 123 -0.10 -19.33 5.01
N PRO A 124 -0.54 -18.14 4.63
CA PRO A 124 -1.95 -17.91 4.29
C PRO A 124 -2.40 -18.74 3.10
N ASP A 125 -3.56 -19.37 3.20
CA ASP A 125 -4.16 -20.12 2.10
C ASP A 125 -4.56 -19.21 0.94
N ASN A 126 -4.91 -17.96 1.25
CA ASN A 126 -5.19 -16.94 0.26
C ASN A 126 -3.89 -16.22 -0.12
N THR A 127 -3.38 -16.47 -1.32
CA THR A 127 -2.14 -15.90 -1.86
C THR A 127 -2.13 -14.36 -1.96
N ARG A 128 -3.30 -13.71 -1.88
CA ARG A 128 -3.41 -12.25 -1.84
C ARG A 128 -2.83 -11.61 -0.58
N PHE A 129 -2.61 -12.40 0.50
CA PHE A 129 -1.90 -11.94 1.69
C PHE A 129 -0.39 -11.74 1.47
N GLY A 130 0.18 -12.41 0.48
CA GLY A 130 1.50 -12.13 -0.10
C GLY A 130 2.70 -12.60 0.70
N THR A 131 2.67 -12.63 2.04
CA THR A 131 3.82 -13.02 2.87
C THR A 131 3.39 -13.84 4.08
N ASP A 132 4.26 -14.77 4.47
CA ASP A 132 4.09 -15.59 5.65
C ASP A 132 4.04 -14.75 6.93
N ILE A 133 3.30 -15.23 7.90
CA ILE A 133 3.08 -14.55 9.17
C ILE A 133 3.91 -15.26 10.24
N PHE A 134 4.78 -14.51 10.91
CA PHE A 134 5.62 -15.05 11.97
C PHE A 134 4.81 -15.35 13.24
N ILE A 135 4.98 -16.57 13.77
CA ILE A 135 4.34 -17.08 15.00
C ILE A 135 5.42 -17.39 16.01
N PRO A 136 5.54 -16.63 17.11
CA PRO A 136 6.41 -17.00 18.22
C PRO A 136 6.02 -18.34 18.81
N LYS A 137 6.99 -19.12 19.32
CA LYS A 137 6.77 -20.46 19.90
C LYS A 137 5.68 -20.47 20.99
N GLU A 138 5.69 -19.47 21.85
CA GLU A 138 4.74 -19.34 22.95
C GLU A 138 3.29 -19.13 22.48
N ARG A 139 3.12 -18.76 21.22
CA ARG A 139 1.82 -18.46 20.60
C ARG A 139 1.38 -19.49 19.59
N SER A 140 2.14 -20.58 19.43
CA SER A 140 1.87 -21.67 18.49
C SER A 140 0.85 -22.70 19.02
N LYS A 141 0.53 -22.67 20.32
CA LYS A 141 -0.43 -23.58 20.96
C LYS A 141 -0.20 -25.08 20.65
N GLY A 142 1.05 -25.48 20.41
CA GLY A 142 1.39 -26.85 20.08
C GLY A 142 1.02 -27.29 18.66
N ALA A 143 0.75 -26.38 17.76
CA ALA A 143 0.53 -26.72 16.36
C ALA A 143 1.78 -27.34 15.74
N MET A 144 1.58 -28.34 14.88
CA MET A 144 2.61 -29.02 14.11
C MET A 144 2.56 -28.61 12.65
N SER A 145 3.67 -28.80 11.95
CA SER A 145 3.74 -28.50 10.51
C SER A 145 2.65 -29.24 9.73
N GLY A 146 2.01 -28.54 8.81
CA GLY A 146 0.91 -29.04 7.99
C GLY A 146 -0.49 -28.85 8.60
N HIS A 147 -0.59 -28.45 9.87
CA HIS A 147 -1.89 -28.15 10.45
C HIS A 147 -2.55 -26.93 9.83
N LYS A 148 -3.84 -27.03 9.54
CA LYS A 148 -4.67 -25.87 9.22
C LYS A 148 -5.01 -25.12 10.50
N VAL A 149 -4.68 -23.84 10.51
CA VAL A 149 -4.82 -22.98 11.69
C VAL A 149 -5.53 -21.68 11.35
N VAL A 150 -6.25 -21.15 12.32
CA VAL A 150 -6.74 -19.76 12.25
C VAL A 150 -5.84 -18.90 13.10
N VAL A 151 -5.26 -17.89 12.49
CA VAL A 151 -4.39 -16.94 13.19
C VAL A 151 -5.03 -15.58 13.29
N GLU A 152 -4.82 -14.91 14.44
CA GLU A 152 -5.19 -13.52 14.62
C GLU A 152 -3.94 -12.65 14.49
N ILE A 153 -4.00 -11.67 13.59
CA ILE A 153 -2.87 -10.77 13.34
C ILE A 153 -2.72 -9.81 14.52
N THR A 154 -1.61 -9.88 15.23
CA THR A 154 -1.29 -9.02 16.39
C THR A 154 -0.40 -7.84 16.00
N SER A 155 0.32 -7.94 14.89
CA SER A 155 1.14 -6.87 14.34
C SER A 155 1.21 -6.97 12.83
N TYR A 156 0.84 -5.89 12.15
CA TYR A 156 0.79 -5.84 10.68
C TYR A 156 2.14 -5.56 10.03
N GLY A 157 3.20 -5.46 10.83
CA GLY A 157 4.53 -5.12 10.34
C GLY A 157 4.61 -3.66 9.85
N LYS A 158 5.83 -3.16 9.75
CA LYS A 158 6.19 -1.94 9.02
C LYS A 158 7.26 -2.31 8.02
N LYS A 159 7.57 -1.42 7.07
CA LYS A 159 8.60 -1.62 6.05
C LYS A 159 9.85 -2.32 6.65
N GLY A 160 10.15 -3.54 6.23
CA GLY A 160 11.26 -4.36 6.74
C GLY A 160 11.01 -5.20 8.00
N LYS A 161 9.80 -5.20 8.57
CA LYS A 161 9.44 -6.06 9.71
C LYS A 161 8.35 -7.05 9.34
N SER A 162 8.54 -8.32 9.70
CA SER A 162 7.56 -9.39 9.49
C SER A 162 6.27 -9.12 10.27
N ARG A 163 5.15 -9.54 9.69
CA ARG A 163 3.87 -9.58 10.38
C ARG A 163 3.94 -10.61 11.50
N ARG A 164 3.23 -10.38 12.59
CA ARG A 164 3.13 -11.31 13.71
C ARG A 164 1.69 -11.65 14.00
N ALA A 165 1.46 -12.88 14.43
CA ALA A 165 0.13 -13.33 14.84
C ALA A 165 0.21 -14.31 16.03
N ARG A 166 -0.95 -14.68 16.53
CA ARG A 166 -1.15 -15.79 17.49
C ARG A 166 -2.16 -16.77 16.91
N LEU A 167 -2.00 -18.05 17.21
CA LEU A 167 -2.98 -19.06 16.85
C LEU A 167 -4.24 -18.90 17.72
N LEU A 168 -5.38 -18.99 17.08
CA LEU A 168 -6.69 -19.08 17.74
C LEU A 168 -7.14 -20.53 17.90
N LYS A 169 -7.04 -21.30 16.82
CA LYS A 169 -7.35 -22.74 16.71
C LYS A 169 -6.37 -23.39 15.77
#